data_d8f6f7590b441b501f3f6f5115c73123
#
_entry.id   d8f6f7590b441b501f3f6f5115c73123
#
_cell.length_a   1.000
_cell.length_b   1.000
_cell.length_c   1.000
_cell.angle_alpha   90.00
_cell.angle_beta   90.00
_cell.angle_gamma   90.00
#
_symmetry.space_group_name_H-M   'P 1'
#
loop_
_entity.id
_entity.type
_entity.pdbx_description
1 polymer ?
#
loop_
_entity_poly.entity_id
_entity_poly.type
_entity_poly.pdbx_seq_one_letter_code
_entity_poly.pdbx_strand_id
1 'polypeptide(L)'
;MDSMQAVKLGRGHLYFVPRDHAPRLQVFEDFIELLEEHNQLTRPGRDPLAVNSIFVVDDAKQRGKMAAAFYQSVRKEIADYEEHVTNLIQSGSQSPKIMERWILRIQGLEEKKHTYEDILKQELSGLNDDFTSLRYLSDELRIRAAGLRVRQRAA
;
A
#
# COMPACT_ATOMS: atom_id res chain seq x y z
N MET A 1 -3.04 7.25 -1.58
CA MET A 1 -1.77 6.93 -0.87
C MET A 1 -1.07 5.72 -1.47
N ASP A 2 -1.78 4.64 -1.82
CA ASP A 2 -1.16 3.44 -2.43
C ASP A 2 -0.41 3.75 -3.73
N SER A 3 -0.99 4.59 -4.61
CA SER A 3 -0.34 4.99 -5.86
C SER A 3 0.95 5.81 -5.70
N MET A 4 1.23 6.32 -4.50
CA MET A 4 2.45 7.04 -4.14
C MET A 4 3.40 6.20 -3.28
N GLN A 5 3.11 4.92 -3.08
CA GLN A 5 3.87 4.01 -2.22
C GLN A 5 4.14 4.59 -0.82
N ALA A 6 3.22 5.42 -0.33
CA ALA A 6 3.36 6.09 0.94
C ALA A 6 3.42 5.11 2.11
N VAL A 7 4.27 5.38 3.09
CA VAL A 7 4.39 4.60 4.33
C VAL A 7 3.99 5.46 5.51
N LYS A 8 3.04 4.98 6.30
CA LYS A 8 2.59 5.65 7.50
C LYS A 8 3.65 5.56 8.59
N LEU A 9 3.99 6.69 9.19
CA LEU A 9 4.96 6.81 10.28
C LEU A 9 4.23 6.94 11.63
N GLY A 10 4.23 5.87 12.42
CA GLY A 10 3.63 5.90 13.76
C GLY A 10 2.10 5.99 13.77
N ARG A 11 1.54 6.58 14.85
CA ARG A 11 0.08 6.60 15.10
C ARG A 11 -0.67 7.81 14.50
N GLY A 12 0.04 8.81 14.01
CA GLY A 12 -0.55 10.04 13.48
C GLY A 12 -0.96 9.96 12.00
N HIS A 13 -1.08 11.13 11.39
CA HIS A 13 -1.30 11.31 9.96
C HIS A 13 -0.01 11.71 9.22
N LEU A 14 1.13 11.24 9.72
CA LEU A 14 2.43 11.44 9.09
C LEU A 14 2.73 10.29 8.15
N TYR A 15 3.13 10.62 6.92
CA TYR A 15 3.48 9.65 5.89
C TYR A 15 4.83 10.00 5.29
N PHE A 16 5.63 8.98 5.00
CA PHE A 16 6.78 9.12 4.12
C PHE A 16 6.34 8.81 2.70
N VAL A 17 6.72 9.67 1.76
CA VAL A 17 6.46 9.50 0.32
C VAL A 17 7.80 9.53 -0.40
N PRO A 18 8.13 8.53 -1.21
CA PRO A 18 9.34 8.52 -2.02
C PRO A 18 9.42 9.74 -2.94
N ARG A 19 10.63 10.28 -3.13
CA ARG A 19 10.86 11.50 -3.93
C ARG A 19 10.32 11.39 -5.36
N ASP A 20 10.38 10.21 -5.96
CA ASP A 20 9.90 9.98 -7.32
C ASP A 20 8.39 10.20 -7.48
N HIS A 21 7.66 10.23 -6.36
CA HIS A 21 6.25 10.56 -6.32
C HIS A 21 5.95 12.03 -5.95
N ALA A 22 6.97 12.89 -5.85
CA ALA A 22 6.76 14.31 -5.55
C ALA A 22 5.77 15.01 -6.48
N PRO A 23 5.75 14.79 -7.82
CA PRO A 23 4.74 15.39 -8.69
C PRO A 23 3.30 14.97 -8.35
N ARG A 24 3.10 13.72 -7.92
CA ARG A 24 1.77 13.23 -7.49
C ARG A 24 1.37 13.80 -6.13
N LEU A 25 2.36 13.99 -5.25
CA LEU A 25 2.14 14.63 -3.96
C LEU A 25 1.68 16.08 -4.15
N GLN A 26 2.32 16.82 -5.07
CA GLN A 26 1.91 18.20 -5.41
C GLN A 26 0.45 18.24 -5.89
N VAL A 27 0.05 17.39 -6.82
CA VAL A 27 -1.36 17.31 -7.28
C VAL A 27 -2.32 16.99 -6.12
N PHE A 28 -1.90 16.18 -5.17
CA PHE A 28 -2.70 15.86 -4.00
C PHE A 28 -2.81 17.07 -3.04
N GLU A 29 -1.73 17.82 -2.85
CA GLU A 29 -1.74 19.06 -2.06
C GLU A 29 -2.67 20.09 -2.69
N ASP A 30 -2.53 20.37 -4.00
CA ASP A 30 -3.39 21.28 -4.76
C ASP A 30 -4.87 20.89 -4.65
N PHE A 31 -5.16 19.58 -4.71
CA PHE A 31 -6.53 19.07 -4.54
C PHE A 31 -7.09 19.32 -3.13
N ILE A 32 -6.29 19.16 -2.09
CA ILE A 32 -6.70 19.44 -0.71
C ILE A 32 -6.95 20.93 -0.50
N GLU A 33 -6.13 21.80 -1.10
CA GLU A 33 -6.31 23.26 -1.05
C GLU A 33 -7.65 23.66 -1.71
N LEU A 34 -7.94 23.13 -2.89
CA LEU A 34 -9.23 23.37 -3.57
C LEU A 34 -10.43 22.87 -2.75
N LEU A 35 -10.30 21.70 -2.11
CA LEU A 35 -11.35 21.18 -1.22
C LEU A 35 -11.54 22.09 0.00
N GLU A 36 -10.45 22.61 0.56
CA GLU A 36 -10.52 23.51 1.71
C GLU A 36 -11.19 24.83 1.34
N GLU A 37 -10.85 25.42 0.20
CA GLU A 37 -11.54 26.61 -0.31
C GLU A 37 -13.04 26.38 -0.44
N HIS A 38 -13.46 25.25 -0.99
CA HIS A 38 -14.87 24.89 -1.10
C HIS A 38 -15.53 24.66 0.28
N ASN A 39 -14.83 24.02 1.21
CA ASN A 39 -15.32 23.79 2.57
C ASN A 39 -15.53 25.07 3.35
N GLN A 40 -14.63 26.05 3.23
CA GLN A 40 -14.75 27.36 3.89
C GLN A 40 -16.00 28.11 3.41
N LEU A 41 -16.33 27.99 2.11
CA LEU A 41 -17.52 28.60 1.54
C LEU A 41 -18.82 27.91 1.98
N THR A 42 -18.81 26.57 2.09
CA THR A 42 -20.03 25.77 2.32
C THR A 42 -20.25 25.44 3.79
N ARG A 43 -19.21 25.37 4.60
CA ARG A 43 -19.22 24.91 6.00
C ARG A 43 -18.25 25.71 6.86
N PRO A 44 -18.46 27.01 7.03
CA PRO A 44 -17.57 27.86 7.83
C PRO A 44 -17.51 27.38 9.29
N GLY A 45 -16.31 27.47 9.89
CA GLY A 45 -16.08 27.10 11.30
C GLY A 45 -15.68 25.66 11.57
N ARG A 46 -15.39 24.86 10.53
CA ARG A 46 -14.73 23.56 10.69
C ARG A 46 -13.22 23.70 10.78
N ASP A 47 -12.57 22.69 11.41
CA ASP A 47 -11.12 22.58 11.36
C ASP A 47 -10.66 22.49 9.91
N PRO A 48 -9.63 23.28 9.52
CA PRO A 48 -9.15 23.32 8.15
C PRO A 48 -8.54 21.98 7.73
N LEU A 49 -8.80 21.59 6.47
CA LEU A 49 -8.05 20.53 5.84
C LEU A 49 -6.70 21.08 5.40
N ALA A 50 -5.62 20.48 5.85
CA ALA A 50 -4.27 20.88 5.45
C ALA A 50 -3.39 19.66 5.22
N VAL A 51 -2.55 19.74 4.19
CA VAL A 51 -1.45 18.83 3.94
C VAL A 51 -0.18 19.66 3.86
N ASN A 52 0.84 19.24 4.59
CA ASN A 52 2.14 19.91 4.54
C ASN A 52 3.20 18.85 4.24
N SER A 53 4.04 19.11 3.25
CA SER A 53 5.18 18.25 2.93
C SER A 53 6.49 18.86 3.43
N ILE A 54 7.37 18.00 3.92
CA ILE A 54 8.70 18.37 4.41
C ILE A 54 9.72 17.43 3.79
N PHE A 55 10.75 18.00 3.17
CA PHE A 55 11.86 17.19 2.66
C PHE A 55 12.71 16.65 3.81
N VAL A 56 12.97 15.35 3.79
CA VAL A 56 13.82 14.67 4.76
C VAL A 56 15.23 14.55 4.22
N VAL A 57 16.21 14.87 5.05
CA VAL A 57 17.64 14.70 4.70
C VAL A 57 17.95 13.21 4.54
N ASP A 58 18.62 12.84 3.45
CA ASP A 58 19.05 11.46 3.18
C ASP A 58 20.35 11.13 3.93
N ASP A 59 20.22 10.76 5.20
CA ASP A 59 21.32 10.27 6.02
C ASP A 59 21.03 8.87 6.61
N ALA A 60 22.06 8.19 7.09
CA ALA A 60 21.98 6.83 7.63
C ALA A 60 21.02 6.72 8.82
N LYS A 61 20.93 7.75 9.67
CA LYS A 61 20.06 7.77 10.84
C LYS A 61 18.59 7.86 10.42
N GLN A 62 18.28 8.71 9.45
CA GLN A 62 16.92 8.85 8.92
C GLN A 62 16.49 7.60 8.16
N ARG A 63 17.39 7.02 7.33
CA ARG A 63 17.11 5.73 6.67
C ARG A 63 16.80 4.62 7.67
N GLY A 64 17.55 4.52 8.78
CA GLY A 64 17.27 3.54 9.83
C GLY A 64 15.90 3.71 10.49
N LYS A 65 15.49 4.96 10.76
CA LYS A 65 14.14 5.24 11.30
C LYS A 65 13.04 4.89 10.30
N MET A 66 13.26 5.19 9.03
CA MET A 66 12.32 4.87 7.95
C MET A 66 12.20 3.36 7.75
N ALA A 67 13.32 2.61 7.81
CA ALA A 67 13.30 1.16 7.77
C ALA A 67 12.44 0.57 8.89
N ALA A 68 12.63 1.01 10.13
CA ALA A 68 11.84 0.55 11.26
C ALA A 68 10.34 0.83 11.08
N ALA A 69 9.99 2.03 10.60
CA ALA A 69 8.60 2.39 10.32
C ALA A 69 8.02 1.58 9.16
N PHE A 70 8.82 1.33 8.12
CA PHE A 70 8.43 0.47 7.00
C PHE A 70 8.13 -0.95 7.45
N TYR A 71 9.01 -1.57 8.23
CA TYR A 71 8.79 -2.90 8.80
C TYR A 71 7.46 -2.98 9.55
N GLN A 72 7.21 -2.02 10.43
CA GLN A 72 5.97 -2.00 11.23
C GLN A 72 4.72 -1.84 10.35
N SER A 73 4.77 -0.94 9.37
CA SER A 73 3.64 -0.66 8.47
C SER A 73 3.34 -1.85 7.56
N VAL A 74 4.39 -2.41 6.93
CA VAL A 74 4.23 -3.50 5.96
C VAL A 74 3.83 -4.80 6.62
N ARG A 75 4.37 -5.15 7.79
CA ARG A 75 3.91 -6.34 8.53
C ARG A 75 2.42 -6.29 8.85
N LYS A 76 1.92 -5.13 9.23
CA LYS A 76 0.47 -4.98 9.44
C LYS A 76 -0.30 -5.17 8.14
N GLU A 77 0.17 -4.56 7.06
CA GLU A 77 -0.47 -4.69 5.74
C GLU A 77 -0.44 -6.14 5.22
N ILE A 78 0.66 -6.86 5.44
CA ILE A 78 0.77 -8.30 5.14
C ILE A 78 -0.25 -9.11 5.93
N ALA A 79 -0.34 -8.90 7.24
CA ALA A 79 -1.29 -9.63 8.09
C ALA A 79 -2.75 -9.37 7.65
N ASP A 80 -3.09 -8.12 7.34
CA ASP A 80 -4.41 -7.76 6.81
C ASP A 80 -4.68 -8.46 5.46
N TYR A 81 -3.68 -8.58 4.58
CA TYR A 81 -3.82 -9.27 3.29
C TYR A 81 -3.97 -10.78 3.46
N GLU A 82 -3.17 -11.40 4.32
CA GLU A 82 -3.26 -12.83 4.64
C GLU A 82 -4.65 -13.19 5.18
N GLU A 83 -5.17 -12.41 6.10
CA GLU A 83 -6.51 -12.62 6.64
C GLU A 83 -7.58 -12.53 5.55
N HIS A 84 -7.56 -11.46 4.74
CA HIS A 84 -8.55 -11.27 3.70
C HIS A 84 -8.49 -12.34 2.61
N VAL A 85 -7.29 -12.72 2.16
CA VAL A 85 -7.12 -13.74 1.13
C VAL A 85 -7.51 -15.11 1.66
N THR A 86 -7.14 -15.44 2.89
CA THR A 86 -7.54 -16.70 3.53
C THR A 86 -9.06 -16.80 3.64
N ASN A 87 -9.72 -15.72 4.09
CA ASN A 87 -11.17 -15.66 4.16
C ASN A 87 -11.83 -15.80 2.77
N LEU A 88 -11.25 -15.18 1.74
CA LEU A 88 -11.72 -15.30 0.36
C LEU A 88 -11.62 -16.75 -0.15
N ILE A 89 -10.53 -17.43 0.16
CA ILE A 89 -10.31 -18.85 -0.18
C ILE A 89 -11.31 -19.75 0.55
N GLN A 90 -11.48 -19.55 1.86
CA GLN A 90 -12.37 -20.35 2.70
C GLN A 90 -13.86 -20.17 2.37
N SER A 91 -14.25 -18.96 2.01
CA SER A 91 -15.63 -18.65 1.62
C SER A 91 -16.06 -19.30 0.29
N GLY A 92 -15.12 -19.93 -0.43
CA GLY A 92 -15.41 -20.55 -1.73
C GLY A 92 -15.85 -19.57 -2.80
N SER A 93 -15.37 -18.32 -2.74
CA SER A 93 -15.70 -17.27 -3.71
C SER A 93 -15.58 -17.77 -5.16
N GLN A 94 -16.60 -17.44 -5.97
CA GLN A 94 -16.66 -17.82 -7.40
C GLN A 94 -16.32 -16.63 -8.33
N SER A 95 -15.68 -15.58 -7.81
CA SER A 95 -15.35 -14.38 -8.59
C SER A 95 -13.87 -14.29 -8.97
N PRO A 96 -13.49 -14.63 -10.22
CA PRO A 96 -12.11 -14.48 -10.68
C PRO A 96 -11.60 -13.03 -10.58
N LYS A 97 -12.48 -12.04 -10.80
CA LYS A 97 -12.12 -10.61 -10.73
C LYS A 97 -11.67 -10.18 -9.34
N ILE A 98 -12.30 -10.71 -8.28
CA ILE A 98 -11.91 -10.41 -6.91
C ILE A 98 -10.54 -11.03 -6.62
N MET A 99 -10.32 -12.28 -7.04
CA MET A 99 -9.03 -12.96 -6.87
C MET A 99 -7.91 -12.20 -7.58
N GLU A 100 -8.11 -11.77 -8.82
CA GLU A 100 -7.14 -11.00 -9.58
C GLU A 100 -6.79 -9.65 -8.93
N ARG A 101 -7.78 -8.99 -8.35
CA ARG A 101 -7.55 -7.76 -7.60
C ARG A 101 -6.62 -7.98 -6.40
N TRP A 102 -6.78 -9.08 -5.69
CA TRP A 102 -5.91 -9.42 -4.57
C TRP A 102 -4.51 -9.81 -5.02
N ILE A 103 -4.38 -10.56 -6.11
CA ILE A 103 -3.08 -10.88 -6.73
C ILE A 103 -2.32 -9.58 -7.07
N LEU A 104 -2.98 -8.62 -7.70
CA LEU A 104 -2.38 -7.32 -8.04
C LEU A 104 -1.98 -6.51 -6.80
N ARG A 105 -2.76 -6.57 -5.71
CA ARG A 105 -2.41 -5.92 -4.45
C ARG A 105 -1.15 -6.52 -3.82
N ILE A 106 -1.05 -7.85 -3.81
CA ILE A 106 0.14 -8.54 -3.29
C ILE A 106 1.38 -8.17 -4.12
N GLN A 107 1.27 -8.17 -5.44
CA GLN A 107 2.35 -7.74 -6.34
C GLN A 107 2.76 -6.28 -6.07
N GLY A 108 1.80 -5.38 -5.93
CA GLY A 108 2.08 -3.98 -5.59
C GLY A 108 2.78 -3.80 -4.24
N LEU A 109 2.51 -4.67 -3.27
CA LEU A 109 3.20 -4.65 -1.97
C LEU A 109 4.65 -5.16 -2.10
N GLU A 110 4.91 -6.16 -2.95
CA GLU A 110 6.26 -6.62 -3.28
C GLU A 110 7.07 -5.53 -4.00
N GLU A 111 6.49 -4.86 -4.99
CA GLU A 111 7.12 -3.73 -5.67
C GLU A 111 7.46 -2.59 -4.70
N LYS A 112 6.55 -2.31 -3.77
CA LYS A 112 6.76 -1.33 -2.70
C LYS A 112 7.96 -1.72 -1.83
N LYS A 113 8.12 -3.01 -1.46
CA LYS A 113 9.31 -3.49 -0.72
C LYS A 113 10.59 -3.19 -1.50
N HIS A 114 10.66 -3.54 -2.78
CA HIS A 114 11.85 -3.30 -3.60
C HIS A 114 12.18 -1.80 -3.74
N THR A 115 11.18 -0.96 -3.98
CA THR A 115 11.37 0.49 -4.00
C THR A 115 11.98 1.01 -2.70
N TYR A 116 11.53 0.50 -1.56
CA TYR A 116 12.08 0.91 -0.26
C TYR A 116 13.47 0.34 0.02
N GLU A 117 13.80 -0.84 -0.46
CA GLU A 117 15.17 -1.39 -0.41
C GLU A 117 16.15 -0.46 -1.13
N ASP A 118 15.77 0.03 -2.31
CA ASP A 118 16.58 0.99 -3.09
C ASP A 118 16.73 2.33 -2.38
N ILE A 119 15.63 2.91 -1.86
CA ILE A 119 15.63 4.19 -1.14
C ILE A 119 16.46 4.10 0.14
N LEU A 120 16.28 3.03 0.90
CA LEU A 120 16.94 2.82 2.18
C LEU A 120 18.39 2.33 2.01
N LYS A 121 18.78 1.92 0.80
CA LYS A 121 20.10 1.34 0.47
C LYS A 121 20.44 0.16 1.36
N GLN A 122 19.44 -0.68 1.66
CA GLN A 122 19.57 -1.88 2.47
C GLN A 122 18.48 -2.90 2.14
N GLU A 123 18.80 -4.16 2.24
CA GLU A 123 17.83 -5.24 2.12
C GLU A 123 16.89 -5.29 3.33
N LEU A 124 15.62 -5.55 3.05
CA LEU A 124 14.58 -5.72 4.06
C LEU A 124 14.32 -7.22 4.30
N SER A 125 15.39 -7.97 4.54
CA SER A 125 15.38 -9.44 4.67
C SER A 125 14.45 -9.97 5.77
N GLY A 126 14.20 -9.18 6.82
CA GLY A 126 13.27 -9.55 7.88
C GLY A 126 11.80 -9.65 7.45
N LEU A 127 11.47 -9.34 6.19
CA LEU A 127 10.14 -9.51 5.61
C LEU A 127 10.07 -10.69 4.63
N ASN A 128 11.17 -11.39 4.35
CA ASN A 128 11.20 -12.41 3.32
C ASN A 128 10.25 -13.58 3.59
N ASP A 129 10.15 -14.02 4.84
CA ASP A 129 9.24 -15.10 5.23
C ASP A 129 7.77 -14.66 5.11
N ASP A 130 7.47 -13.43 5.55
CA ASP A 130 6.14 -12.85 5.44
C ASP A 130 5.69 -12.75 3.97
N PHE A 131 6.58 -12.28 3.07
CA PHE A 131 6.31 -12.24 1.63
C PHE A 131 6.24 -13.62 0.98
N THR A 132 6.99 -14.60 1.49
CA THR A 132 6.87 -15.99 1.02
C THR A 132 5.48 -16.55 1.28
N SER A 133 4.93 -16.31 2.47
CA SER A 133 3.56 -16.67 2.83
C SER A 133 2.53 -16.03 1.87
N LEU A 134 2.64 -14.73 1.61
CA LEU A 134 1.76 -14.04 0.67
C LEU A 134 1.85 -14.58 -0.76
N ARG A 135 3.04 -14.99 -1.23
CA ARG A 135 3.21 -15.59 -2.56
C ARG A 135 2.46 -16.90 -2.67
N TYR A 136 2.52 -17.77 -1.66
CA TYR A 136 1.73 -19.00 -1.63
C TYR A 136 0.23 -18.71 -1.76
N LEU A 137 -0.28 -17.73 -1.02
CA LEU A 137 -1.68 -17.33 -1.12
C LEU A 137 -2.03 -16.75 -2.50
N SER A 138 -1.13 -15.96 -3.08
CA SER A 138 -1.29 -15.42 -4.43
C SER A 138 -1.37 -16.52 -5.49
N ASP A 139 -0.51 -17.53 -5.39
CA ASP A 139 -0.50 -18.67 -6.32
C ASP A 139 -1.76 -19.54 -6.18
N GLU A 140 -2.25 -19.75 -4.96
CA GLU A 140 -3.53 -20.40 -4.71
C GLU A 140 -4.68 -19.64 -5.38
N LEU A 141 -4.72 -18.29 -5.26
CA LEU A 141 -5.72 -17.48 -5.94
C LEU A 141 -5.63 -17.58 -7.47
N ARG A 142 -4.41 -17.62 -8.03
CA ARG A 142 -4.21 -17.79 -9.49
C ARG A 142 -4.77 -19.10 -10.00
N ILE A 143 -4.49 -20.21 -9.30
CA ILE A 143 -4.99 -21.54 -9.65
C ILE A 143 -6.52 -21.55 -9.62
N ARG A 144 -7.13 -21.01 -8.57
CA ARG A 144 -8.60 -20.93 -8.43
C ARG A 144 -9.23 -20.06 -9.50
N ALA A 145 -8.69 -18.89 -9.76
CA ALA A 145 -9.19 -17.96 -10.79
C ALA A 145 -9.13 -18.59 -12.19
N ALA A 146 -8.03 -19.30 -12.51
CA ALA A 146 -7.90 -20.03 -13.78
C ALA A 146 -8.94 -21.14 -13.91
N GLY A 147 -9.15 -21.94 -12.88
CA GLY A 147 -10.16 -23.02 -12.86
C GLY A 147 -11.58 -22.50 -13.05
N LEU A 148 -11.94 -21.38 -12.44
CA LEU A 148 -13.24 -20.74 -12.60
C LEU A 148 -13.47 -20.22 -14.03
N ARG A 149 -12.45 -19.61 -14.64
CA ARG A 149 -12.54 -19.16 -16.03
C ARG A 149 -12.78 -20.29 -17.04
N VAL A 150 -12.12 -21.44 -16.83
CA VAL A 150 -12.33 -22.62 -17.67
C VAL A 150 -13.78 -23.08 -17.57
N ARG A 151 -14.34 -23.16 -16.37
CA ARG A 151 -15.74 -23.55 -16.16
C ARG A 151 -16.73 -22.57 -16.78
N GLN A 152 -16.48 -21.26 -16.68
CA GLN A 152 -17.34 -20.23 -17.26
C GLN A 152 -17.32 -20.21 -18.80
N ARG A 153 -16.27 -20.74 -19.44
CA ARG A 153 -16.19 -20.86 -20.90
C ARG A 153 -16.83 -22.14 -21.41
N ALA A 154 -16.97 -23.16 -20.57
CA ALA A 154 -17.54 -24.45 -20.91
C ALA A 154 -19.05 -24.55 -20.65
N ALA A 155 -19.63 -23.57 -19.99
CA ALA A 155 -21.06 -23.45 -19.73
C ALA A 155 -21.73 -22.47 -20.69
#